data_d9ceeb8c2ef1e7c6c725116777635057
#
_entry.id   d9ceeb8c2ef1e7c6c725116777635057
#
_cell.length_a   1.000
_cell.length_b   1.000
_cell.length_c   1.000
_cell.angle_alpha   90.00
_cell.angle_beta   90.00
_cell.angle_gamma   90.00
#
_symmetry.space_group_name_H-M   'P 1'
#
loop_
_entity.id
_entity.type
_entity.pdbx_description
1 polymer ?
#
loop_
_entity_poly.entity_id
_entity_poly.type
_entity_poly.pdbx_seq_one_letter_code
_entity_poly.pdbx_strand_id
1 'polypeptide(L)'
;GWTGWTWDKSIIPDPKGLIKFMHNKQLKVALNLHPADGVDDDEEGFQDVVRDMRMSADTKVVPWQLTDSTFYRSLFSNILRKHEALGVDFWWLDWQQNLTSKYVDGMSETFWCNHVFFNDMKLHRTNRRPVIFHRWGGLGSHRYPIGFSGDSFTTFSTLAFQPYFTATASNVCFGYWGHDLGGHQQFLDNDPELYLRWCQYGVFTPIFRTHATNWEGIERRIWKYGNFSSLLKTVNLRYQLMPYIYNAARQAYDTGISICRPLYY
;
A
#
# COMPACT_ATOMS: atom_id res chain seq x y z
N GLY A 1 -15.75 1.24 -5.30
CA GLY A 1 -15.39 2.51 -5.97
C GLY A 1 -13.89 2.70 -6.06
N TRP A 2 -13.47 3.76 -6.74
CA TRP A 2 -12.05 4.11 -6.93
C TRP A 2 -11.36 4.50 -5.61
N THR A 3 -12.07 5.25 -4.79
CA THR A 3 -11.53 5.77 -3.52
C THR A 3 -11.25 4.67 -2.49
N GLY A 4 -12.00 3.58 -2.55
CA GLY A 4 -11.89 2.47 -1.60
C GLY A 4 -12.67 2.65 -0.29
N TRP A 5 -13.52 3.69 -0.19
CA TRP A 5 -14.33 3.92 1.02
C TRP A 5 -15.50 2.95 1.18
N THR A 6 -16.00 2.38 0.08
CA THR A 6 -17.20 1.56 0.06
C THR A 6 -16.94 0.20 -0.58
N TRP A 7 -17.48 -0.86 0.00
CA TRP A 7 -17.45 -2.20 -0.57
C TRP A 7 -18.40 -2.32 -1.74
N ASP A 8 -17.91 -2.76 -2.88
CA ASP A 8 -18.77 -3.18 -3.97
C ASP A 8 -19.42 -4.54 -3.65
N LYS A 9 -20.67 -4.49 -3.21
CA LYS A 9 -21.42 -5.68 -2.79
C LYS A 9 -21.83 -6.58 -3.96
N SER A 10 -21.72 -6.10 -5.20
CA SER A 10 -21.92 -6.94 -6.38
C SER A 10 -20.75 -7.90 -6.58
N ILE A 11 -19.54 -7.48 -6.19
CA ILE A 11 -18.30 -8.29 -6.27
C ILE A 11 -18.02 -9.02 -4.96
N ILE A 12 -18.23 -8.34 -3.83
CA ILE A 12 -17.99 -8.88 -2.48
C ILE A 12 -19.28 -8.73 -1.66
N PRO A 13 -20.24 -9.65 -1.80
CA PRO A 13 -21.54 -9.55 -1.13
C PRO A 13 -21.45 -9.58 0.40
N ASP A 14 -20.47 -10.30 0.96
CA ASP A 14 -20.25 -10.43 2.40
C ASP A 14 -18.79 -10.09 2.77
N PRO A 15 -18.43 -8.80 2.91
CA PRO A 15 -17.10 -8.39 3.32
C PRO A 15 -16.66 -8.97 4.66
N LYS A 16 -17.58 -9.08 5.63
CA LYS A 16 -17.29 -9.63 6.95
C LYS A 16 -16.93 -11.12 6.88
N GLY A 17 -17.69 -11.87 6.10
CA GLY A 17 -17.41 -13.30 5.86
C GLY A 17 -16.07 -13.51 5.14
N LEU A 18 -15.76 -12.69 4.12
CA LEU A 18 -14.48 -12.72 3.44
C LEU A 18 -13.31 -12.45 4.39
N ILE A 19 -13.38 -11.40 5.20
CA ILE A 19 -12.31 -11.06 6.16
C ILE A 19 -12.15 -12.19 7.18
N LYS A 20 -13.25 -12.74 7.70
CA LYS A 20 -13.22 -13.88 8.62
C LYS A 20 -12.56 -15.10 7.98
N PHE A 21 -12.86 -15.39 6.71
CA PHE A 21 -12.22 -16.50 5.98
C PHE A 21 -10.72 -16.29 5.88
N MET A 22 -10.26 -15.06 5.54
CA MET A 22 -8.83 -14.74 5.47
C MET A 22 -8.15 -14.88 6.83
N HIS A 23 -8.76 -14.38 7.89
CA HIS A 23 -8.23 -14.51 9.25
C HIS A 23 -8.13 -15.97 9.71
N ASN A 24 -9.10 -16.82 9.35
CA ASN A 24 -9.04 -18.26 9.64
C ASN A 24 -7.87 -18.95 8.90
N LYS A 25 -7.40 -18.37 7.80
CA LYS A 25 -6.17 -18.79 7.09
C LYS A 25 -4.91 -18.12 7.64
N GLN A 26 -5.00 -17.41 8.75
CA GLN A 26 -3.91 -16.64 9.37
C GLN A 26 -3.37 -15.52 8.45
N LEU A 27 -4.18 -15.06 7.50
CA LEU A 27 -3.85 -13.94 6.62
C LEU A 27 -4.34 -12.61 7.23
N LYS A 28 -3.65 -11.54 6.91
CA LYS A 28 -4.06 -10.17 7.24
C LYS A 28 -4.71 -9.52 6.04
N VAL A 29 -5.63 -8.61 6.28
CA VAL A 29 -6.40 -7.93 5.24
C VAL A 29 -6.06 -6.45 5.25
N ALA A 30 -5.59 -5.96 4.09
CA ALA A 30 -5.43 -4.53 3.82
C ALA A 30 -6.43 -4.11 2.75
N LEU A 31 -6.91 -2.87 2.85
CA LEU A 31 -7.69 -2.25 1.79
C LEU A 31 -6.87 -1.14 1.14
N ASN A 32 -6.94 -1.07 -0.19
CA ASN A 32 -6.37 0.00 -0.97
C ASN A 32 -7.29 1.23 -0.92
N LEU A 33 -6.70 2.39 -0.70
CA LEU A 33 -7.38 3.68 -0.66
C LEU A 33 -6.74 4.65 -1.65
N HIS A 34 -7.57 5.33 -2.43
CA HIS A 34 -7.18 6.45 -3.29
C HIS A 34 -7.84 7.74 -2.77
N PRO A 35 -7.31 8.31 -1.69
CA PRO A 35 -8.02 9.33 -0.93
C PRO A 35 -8.07 10.71 -1.59
N ALA A 36 -7.26 10.96 -2.63
CA ALA A 36 -7.08 12.28 -3.22
C ALA A 36 -8.38 12.91 -3.77
N ASP A 37 -9.33 12.07 -4.21
CA ASP A 37 -10.61 12.52 -4.77
C ASP A 37 -11.61 12.94 -3.68
N GLY A 38 -11.30 12.70 -2.40
CA GLY A 38 -12.17 13.03 -1.29
C GLY A 38 -13.22 11.96 -1.01
N VAL A 39 -14.43 12.36 -0.67
CA VAL A 39 -15.57 11.45 -0.39
C VAL A 39 -16.75 11.86 -1.26
N ASP A 40 -17.16 10.96 -2.16
CA ASP A 40 -18.24 11.18 -3.12
C ASP A 40 -19.63 10.82 -2.57
N ASP A 41 -20.70 11.32 -3.20
CA ASP A 41 -22.07 11.18 -2.70
C ASP A 41 -22.63 9.74 -2.79
N ASP A 42 -21.98 8.84 -3.51
CA ASP A 42 -22.31 7.42 -3.58
C ASP A 42 -21.58 6.56 -2.51
N GLU A 43 -20.71 7.16 -1.72
CA GLU A 43 -19.93 6.45 -0.71
C GLU A 43 -20.72 6.24 0.60
N GLU A 44 -20.54 5.05 1.20
CA GLU A 44 -21.11 4.75 2.54
C GLU A 44 -20.49 5.68 3.60
N GLY A 45 -21.32 6.51 4.25
CA GLY A 45 -20.88 7.49 5.26
C GLY A 45 -20.71 8.92 4.75
N PHE A 46 -20.88 9.15 3.44
CA PHE A 46 -20.80 10.49 2.85
C PHE A 46 -21.68 11.51 3.58
N GLN A 47 -22.97 11.22 3.82
CA GLN A 47 -23.91 12.12 4.49
C GLN A 47 -23.49 12.47 5.92
N ASP A 48 -22.84 11.53 6.62
CA ASP A 48 -22.29 11.79 7.94
C ASP A 48 -21.12 12.77 7.87
N VAL A 49 -20.25 12.63 6.86
CA VAL A 49 -19.13 13.55 6.64
C VAL A 49 -19.61 14.93 6.23
N VAL A 50 -20.58 15.04 5.32
CA VAL A 50 -21.21 16.33 4.92
C VAL A 50 -21.76 17.05 6.14
N ARG A 51 -22.52 16.33 6.98
CA ARG A 51 -23.10 16.88 8.21
C ARG A 51 -22.01 17.39 9.18
N ASP A 52 -20.99 16.58 9.45
CA ASP A 52 -19.92 16.93 10.38
C ASP A 52 -19.11 18.13 9.87
N MET A 53 -18.90 18.21 8.56
CA MET A 53 -18.23 19.34 7.90
C MET A 53 -19.13 20.58 7.75
N ARG A 54 -20.41 20.50 8.14
CA ARG A 54 -21.41 21.57 7.99
C ARG A 54 -21.53 22.07 6.56
N MET A 55 -21.40 21.18 5.60
CA MET A 55 -21.55 21.48 4.19
C MET A 55 -23.04 21.47 3.79
N SER A 56 -23.35 22.04 2.62
CA SER A 56 -24.71 22.03 2.09
C SER A 56 -25.19 20.61 1.76
N ALA A 57 -26.50 20.37 1.91
CA ALA A 57 -27.10 19.07 1.61
C ALA A 57 -27.03 18.69 0.11
N ASP A 58 -26.80 19.66 -0.77
CA ASP A 58 -26.60 19.45 -2.21
C ASP A 58 -25.13 19.19 -2.61
N THR A 59 -24.22 19.15 -1.61
CA THR A 59 -22.82 18.75 -1.83
C THR A 59 -22.75 17.40 -2.53
N LYS A 60 -21.88 17.28 -3.52
CA LYS A 60 -21.65 16.04 -4.27
C LYS A 60 -20.34 15.37 -3.88
N VAL A 61 -19.36 16.17 -3.47
CA VAL A 61 -18.03 15.68 -3.09
C VAL A 61 -17.54 16.46 -1.88
N VAL A 62 -17.12 15.79 -0.84
CA VAL A 62 -16.33 16.40 0.24
C VAL A 62 -14.86 16.33 -0.16
N PRO A 63 -14.20 17.47 -0.45
CA PRO A 63 -12.82 17.48 -0.91
C PRO A 63 -11.86 16.87 0.12
N TRP A 64 -10.79 16.23 -0.36
CA TRP A 64 -9.72 15.78 0.51
C TRP A 64 -9.05 16.95 1.23
N GLN A 65 -9.02 16.90 2.55
CA GLN A 65 -8.46 17.98 3.40
C GLN A 65 -8.01 17.45 4.77
N LEU A 66 -7.12 16.46 4.76
CA LEU A 66 -6.73 15.73 5.98
C LEU A 66 -6.03 16.61 7.03
N THR A 67 -5.62 17.82 6.67
CA THR A 67 -5.11 18.83 7.61
C THR A 67 -6.22 19.53 8.40
N ASP A 68 -7.49 19.44 7.99
CA ASP A 68 -8.64 19.87 8.77
C ASP A 68 -9.00 18.79 9.81
N SER A 69 -8.99 19.19 11.08
CA SER A 69 -9.26 18.25 12.18
C SER A 69 -10.71 17.75 12.21
N THR A 70 -11.66 18.49 11.67
CA THR A 70 -13.07 18.07 11.56
C THR A 70 -13.20 16.99 10.48
N PHE A 71 -12.62 17.23 9.31
CA PHE A 71 -12.58 16.24 8.24
C PHE A 71 -11.89 14.94 8.70
N TYR A 72 -10.69 15.06 9.31
CA TYR A 72 -9.97 13.90 9.85
C TYR A 72 -10.84 13.07 10.78
N ARG A 73 -11.44 13.69 11.79
CA ARG A 73 -12.28 12.97 12.77
C ARG A 73 -13.49 12.33 12.11
N SER A 74 -14.15 13.04 11.21
CA SER A 74 -15.32 12.56 10.51
C SER A 74 -15.00 11.36 9.60
N LEU A 75 -13.92 11.46 8.78
CA LEU A 75 -13.45 10.39 7.92
C LEU A 75 -13.17 9.11 8.72
N PHE A 76 -12.40 9.24 9.80
CA PHE A 76 -12.06 8.09 10.62
C PHE A 76 -13.28 7.49 11.32
N SER A 77 -14.15 8.31 11.91
CA SER A 77 -15.32 7.81 12.66
C SER A 77 -16.38 7.19 11.76
N ASN A 78 -16.71 7.86 10.67
CA ASN A 78 -17.86 7.51 9.84
C ASN A 78 -17.55 6.51 8.73
N ILE A 79 -16.27 6.39 8.34
CA ILE A 79 -15.83 5.52 7.25
C ILE A 79 -14.86 4.45 7.75
N LEU A 80 -13.66 4.85 8.19
CA LEU A 80 -12.58 3.89 8.43
C LEU A 80 -12.86 2.95 9.61
N ARG A 81 -13.43 3.45 10.71
CA ARG A 81 -13.77 2.60 11.87
C ARG A 81 -14.79 1.51 11.54
N LYS A 82 -15.70 1.76 10.59
CA LYS A 82 -16.65 0.72 10.14
C LYS A 82 -15.91 -0.45 9.49
N HIS A 83 -14.92 -0.18 8.64
CA HIS A 83 -14.08 -1.22 8.03
C HIS A 83 -13.19 -1.94 9.05
N GLU A 84 -12.60 -1.19 9.98
CA GLU A 84 -11.83 -1.77 11.07
C GLU A 84 -12.65 -2.70 11.95
N ALA A 85 -13.90 -2.32 12.22
CA ALA A 85 -14.84 -3.17 12.96
C ALA A 85 -15.22 -4.47 12.22
N LEU A 86 -15.15 -4.48 10.88
CA LEU A 86 -15.29 -5.70 10.07
C LEU A 86 -14.04 -6.60 10.17
N GLY A 87 -12.87 -6.04 10.57
CA GLY A 87 -11.64 -6.79 10.74
C GLY A 87 -10.49 -6.38 9.80
N VAL A 88 -10.57 -5.26 9.11
CA VAL A 88 -9.45 -4.74 8.30
C VAL A 88 -8.24 -4.52 9.21
N ASP A 89 -7.09 -5.09 8.84
CA ASP A 89 -5.88 -5.10 9.67
C ASP A 89 -5.01 -3.85 9.48
N PHE A 90 -4.90 -3.33 8.26
CA PHE A 90 -4.12 -2.13 7.97
C PHE A 90 -4.55 -1.51 6.63
N TRP A 91 -3.99 -0.32 6.31
CA TRP A 91 -4.37 0.47 5.15
C TRP A 91 -3.25 0.50 4.13
N TRP A 92 -3.64 0.45 2.85
CA TRP A 92 -2.76 0.76 1.73
C TRP A 92 -3.18 2.12 1.16
N LEU A 93 -2.34 3.12 1.40
CA LEU A 93 -2.57 4.52 1.02
C LEU A 93 -1.91 4.79 -0.33
N ASP A 94 -2.71 5.08 -1.32
CA ASP A 94 -2.28 5.29 -2.68
C ASP A 94 -2.81 6.65 -3.21
N TRP A 95 -2.29 7.10 -4.34
CA TRP A 95 -2.85 8.16 -5.19
C TRP A 95 -3.12 9.54 -4.55
N GLN A 96 -2.18 10.09 -3.75
CA GLN A 96 -2.22 11.47 -3.25
C GLN A 96 -0.90 12.24 -3.42
N GLN A 97 0.05 11.67 -4.16
CA GLN A 97 1.44 12.13 -4.23
C GLN A 97 1.63 13.50 -4.89
N ASN A 98 0.68 13.97 -5.66
CA ASN A 98 0.75 15.25 -6.36
C ASN A 98 0.03 16.39 -5.61
N LEU A 99 -0.55 16.09 -4.44
CA LEU A 99 -1.28 17.08 -3.67
C LEU A 99 -0.39 17.77 -2.65
N THR A 100 -0.59 19.06 -2.51
CA THR A 100 -0.08 19.88 -1.39
C THR A 100 -1.25 20.39 -0.57
N SER A 101 -1.06 20.51 0.74
CA SER A 101 -2.09 21.02 1.62
C SER A 101 -2.46 22.45 1.23
N LYS A 102 -3.77 22.72 1.22
CA LYS A 102 -4.29 24.07 1.04
C LYS A 102 -4.25 24.90 2.34
N TYR A 103 -4.00 24.26 3.46
CA TYR A 103 -4.09 24.85 4.80
C TYR A 103 -2.73 24.97 5.49
N VAL A 104 -1.73 24.21 5.03
CA VAL A 104 -0.38 24.23 5.60
C VAL A 104 0.63 24.35 4.46
N ASP A 105 1.24 25.52 4.36
CA ASP A 105 2.20 25.80 3.29
C ASP A 105 3.38 24.82 3.29
N GLY A 106 3.74 24.34 2.09
CA GLY A 106 4.83 23.38 1.89
C GLY A 106 4.57 21.96 2.40
N MET A 107 3.39 21.66 2.98
CA MET A 107 3.06 20.32 3.44
C MET A 107 2.60 19.43 2.29
N SER A 108 3.32 18.32 2.07
CA SER A 108 2.88 17.25 1.16
C SER A 108 1.72 16.48 1.77
N GLU A 109 0.61 16.35 1.04
CA GLU A 109 -0.53 15.53 1.46
C GLU A 109 -0.15 14.05 1.58
N THR A 110 0.75 13.54 0.76
CA THR A 110 1.27 12.16 0.88
C THR A 110 1.96 11.95 2.23
N PHE A 111 2.86 12.86 2.60
CA PHE A 111 3.57 12.77 3.88
C PHE A 111 2.60 12.90 5.05
N TRP A 112 1.67 13.86 4.99
CA TRP A 112 0.69 14.10 6.04
C TRP A 112 -0.28 12.93 6.19
N CYS A 113 -0.75 12.38 5.09
CA CYS A 113 -1.60 11.18 5.08
C CYS A 113 -0.90 10.00 5.78
N ASN A 114 0.34 9.72 5.42
CA ASN A 114 1.13 8.67 6.06
C ASN A 114 1.28 8.91 7.56
N HIS A 115 1.55 10.15 7.96
CA HIS A 115 1.67 10.54 9.36
C HIS A 115 0.37 10.31 10.14
N VAL A 116 -0.74 10.78 9.61
CA VAL A 116 -2.05 10.69 10.28
C VAL A 116 -2.50 9.24 10.42
N PHE A 117 -2.49 8.46 9.33
CA PHE A 117 -2.94 7.07 9.37
C PHE A 117 -2.07 6.18 10.26
N PHE A 118 -0.76 6.37 10.22
CA PHE A 118 0.15 5.61 11.08
C PHE A 118 -0.05 5.93 12.56
N ASN A 119 -0.16 7.21 12.92
CA ASN A 119 -0.36 7.61 14.31
C ASN A 119 -1.76 7.29 14.82
N ASP A 120 -2.79 7.40 13.98
CA ASP A 120 -4.13 6.95 14.34
C ASP A 120 -4.12 5.46 14.69
N MET A 121 -3.49 4.62 13.87
CA MET A 121 -3.33 3.20 14.15
C MET A 121 -2.56 2.96 15.46
N LYS A 122 -1.51 3.73 15.72
CA LYS A 122 -0.73 3.65 16.97
C LYS A 122 -1.59 3.95 18.20
N LEU A 123 -2.48 4.92 18.09
CA LEU A 123 -3.36 5.34 19.19
C LEU A 123 -4.51 4.36 19.45
N HIS A 124 -5.12 3.82 18.39
CA HIS A 124 -6.34 3.02 18.49
C HIS A 124 -6.11 1.50 18.50
N ARG A 125 -4.91 1.04 18.15
CA ARG A 125 -4.54 -0.38 18.09
C ARG A 125 -3.33 -0.69 18.96
N THR A 126 -3.45 -0.43 20.25
CA THR A 126 -2.34 -0.50 21.22
C THR A 126 -1.71 -1.89 21.39
N ASN A 127 -2.40 -2.95 20.97
CA ASN A 127 -1.93 -4.34 21.03
C ASN A 127 -1.10 -4.77 19.81
N ARG A 128 -0.86 -3.86 18.84
CA ARG A 128 -0.13 -4.15 17.59
C ARG A 128 0.79 -2.99 17.26
N ARG A 129 1.91 -3.28 16.62
CA ARG A 129 2.72 -2.24 15.98
C ARG A 129 1.94 -1.67 14.79
N PRO A 130 1.89 -0.32 14.63
CA PRO A 130 1.25 0.28 13.48
C PRO A 130 2.02 -0.07 12.21
N VAL A 131 1.28 -0.30 11.13
CA VAL A 131 1.83 -0.53 9.80
C VAL A 131 0.86 0.03 8.76
N ILE A 132 1.38 0.74 7.80
CA ILE A 132 0.66 1.18 6.60
C ILE A 132 1.47 0.80 5.38
N PHE A 133 0.82 0.55 4.26
CA PHE A 133 1.47 0.39 2.98
C PHE A 133 1.19 1.67 2.17
N HIS A 134 2.23 2.37 1.70
CA HIS A 134 2.02 3.74 1.24
C HIS A 134 2.97 4.16 0.12
N ARG A 135 2.58 5.22 -0.57
CA ARG A 135 3.43 5.93 -1.52
C ARG A 135 4.53 6.69 -0.79
N TRP A 136 5.65 6.81 -1.46
CA TRP A 136 6.78 7.61 -1.04
C TRP A 136 6.42 9.09 -0.95
N GLY A 137 6.65 9.72 0.20
CA GLY A 137 6.31 11.11 0.50
C GLY A 137 7.52 12.00 0.78
N GLY A 138 8.72 11.61 0.37
CA GLY A 138 9.94 12.37 0.59
C GLY A 138 10.74 11.95 1.82
N LEU A 139 11.76 12.72 2.17
CA LEU A 139 12.60 12.47 3.34
C LEU A 139 11.78 12.43 4.62
N GLY A 140 12.07 11.46 5.47
CA GLY A 140 11.33 11.24 6.71
C GLY A 140 10.19 10.24 6.60
N SER A 141 9.73 9.86 5.39
CA SER A 141 8.65 8.88 5.19
C SER A 141 8.99 7.48 5.69
N HIS A 142 10.26 7.15 5.89
CA HIS A 142 10.71 5.90 6.51
C HIS A 142 10.15 5.66 7.92
N ARG A 143 9.65 6.71 8.58
CA ARG A 143 8.96 6.61 9.88
C ARG A 143 7.66 5.84 9.82
N TYR A 144 7.09 5.70 8.62
CA TYR A 144 5.78 5.11 8.38
C TYR A 144 5.94 3.92 7.44
N PRO A 145 6.41 2.74 7.95
CA PRO A 145 6.55 1.58 7.08
C PRO A 145 5.18 1.09 6.62
N ILE A 146 5.02 0.68 5.39
CA ILE A 146 5.95 0.23 4.37
C ILE A 146 5.78 1.08 3.10
N GLY A 147 6.87 1.43 2.42
CA GLY A 147 6.80 2.12 1.13
C GLY A 147 6.83 1.16 -0.08
N PHE A 148 6.42 1.65 -1.26
CA PHE A 148 6.55 0.93 -2.52
C PHE A 148 6.84 1.86 -3.71
N SER A 149 7.37 1.28 -4.81
CA SER A 149 7.83 2.05 -5.97
C SER A 149 6.71 2.62 -6.85
N GLY A 150 5.48 2.11 -6.69
CA GLY A 150 4.33 2.60 -7.45
C GLY A 150 4.30 2.15 -8.90
N ASP A 151 3.75 2.99 -9.77
CA ASP A 151 3.32 2.71 -11.14
C ASP A 151 4.47 2.60 -12.13
N SER A 152 5.38 1.69 -11.88
CA SER A 152 6.51 1.45 -12.79
C SER A 152 6.09 0.72 -14.07
N PHE A 153 6.79 0.98 -15.18
CA PHE A 153 6.52 0.30 -16.44
C PHE A 153 6.96 -1.17 -16.42
N THR A 154 6.20 -2.02 -17.10
CA THR A 154 6.51 -3.44 -17.29
C THR A 154 7.56 -3.59 -18.39
N THR A 155 8.83 -3.37 -18.04
CA THR A 155 9.97 -3.45 -18.96
C THR A 155 11.21 -4.00 -18.24
N PHE A 156 12.14 -4.59 -19.01
CA PHE A 156 13.44 -5.00 -18.50
C PHE A 156 14.29 -3.81 -18.02
N SER A 157 14.17 -2.66 -18.64
CA SER A 157 14.90 -1.45 -18.21
C SER A 157 14.43 -0.96 -16.85
N THR A 158 13.13 -0.99 -16.60
CA THR A 158 12.57 -0.70 -15.28
C THR A 158 13.07 -1.69 -14.23
N LEU A 159 13.03 -2.99 -14.53
CA LEU A 159 13.54 -4.01 -13.63
C LEU A 159 15.05 -3.83 -13.33
N ALA A 160 15.85 -3.54 -14.34
CA ALA A 160 17.29 -3.33 -14.19
C ALA A 160 17.64 -2.16 -13.24
N PHE A 161 16.78 -1.16 -13.16
CA PHE A 161 16.94 -0.02 -12.24
C PHE A 161 16.60 -0.37 -10.78
N GLN A 162 15.71 -1.32 -10.53
CA GLN A 162 15.16 -1.57 -9.20
C GLN A 162 16.21 -2.02 -8.16
N PRO A 163 17.19 -2.88 -8.46
CA PRO A 163 18.22 -3.24 -7.49
C PRO A 163 19.03 -2.04 -7.00
N TYR A 164 19.41 -1.16 -7.91
CA TYR A 164 20.11 0.09 -7.58
C TYR A 164 19.22 0.98 -6.69
N PHE A 165 18.00 1.22 -7.13
CA PHE A 165 17.05 2.08 -6.41
C PHE A 165 16.76 1.55 -5.00
N THR A 166 16.46 0.25 -4.87
CA THR A 166 16.14 -0.38 -3.58
C THR A 166 17.33 -0.35 -2.62
N ALA A 167 18.54 -0.61 -3.12
CA ALA A 167 19.74 -0.56 -2.31
C ALA A 167 20.02 0.87 -1.83
N THR A 168 19.96 1.86 -2.72
CA THR A 168 20.28 3.25 -2.39
C THR A 168 19.21 3.96 -1.56
N ALA A 169 17.97 3.48 -1.53
CA ALA A 169 16.92 3.95 -0.62
C ALA A 169 17.34 3.82 0.85
N SER A 170 18.25 2.89 1.18
CA SER A 170 18.84 2.75 2.52
C SER A 170 19.58 4.00 2.98
N ASN A 171 20.17 4.79 2.08
CA ASN A 171 20.90 6.01 2.42
C ASN A 171 19.99 7.09 3.05
N VAL A 172 18.69 6.96 2.90
CA VAL A 172 17.66 7.82 3.52
C VAL A 172 16.77 7.03 4.48
N CYS A 173 17.31 5.94 5.03
CA CYS A 173 16.67 5.05 6.01
C CYS A 173 15.42 4.31 5.50
N PHE A 174 15.18 4.23 4.20
CA PHE A 174 14.03 3.54 3.65
C PHE A 174 14.29 2.02 3.62
N GLY A 175 14.16 1.37 4.79
CA GLY A 175 14.51 -0.04 5.00
C GLY A 175 13.42 -1.03 4.63
N TYR A 176 12.15 -0.63 4.70
CA TYR A 176 11.00 -1.44 4.31
C TYR A 176 10.43 -0.91 3.01
N TRP A 177 10.73 -1.62 1.94
CA TRP A 177 10.43 -1.22 0.59
C TRP A 177 9.94 -2.39 -0.25
N GLY A 178 8.96 -2.15 -1.09
CA GLY A 178 8.41 -3.12 -2.01
C GLY A 178 8.22 -2.56 -3.42
N HIS A 179 7.75 -3.41 -4.29
CA HIS A 179 7.47 -3.09 -5.68
C HIS A 179 6.13 -3.69 -6.10
N ASP A 180 5.60 -3.20 -7.20
CA ASP A 180 4.60 -3.89 -7.99
C ASP A 180 5.35 -4.91 -8.87
N LEU A 181 5.60 -6.12 -8.31
CA LEU A 181 6.39 -7.14 -9.01
C LEU A 181 5.71 -7.56 -10.31
N GLY A 182 6.45 -7.43 -11.38
CA GLY A 182 5.97 -7.57 -12.75
C GLY A 182 5.85 -6.23 -13.49
N GLY A 183 5.96 -5.11 -12.77
CA GLY A 183 5.64 -3.78 -13.25
C GLY A 183 4.14 -3.49 -13.14
N HIS A 184 3.78 -2.23 -12.94
CA HIS A 184 2.38 -1.81 -12.77
C HIS A 184 1.71 -1.53 -14.12
N GLN A 185 2.32 -0.67 -14.94
CA GLN A 185 1.77 -0.24 -16.21
C GLN A 185 2.32 -1.09 -17.37
N GLN A 186 1.40 -1.70 -18.10
CA GLN A 186 1.71 -2.54 -19.25
C GLN A 186 0.81 -2.16 -20.42
N PHE A 187 1.41 -2.06 -21.60
CA PHE A 187 0.72 -1.76 -22.84
C PHE A 187 0.92 -2.87 -23.90
N LEU A 188 1.59 -3.94 -23.53
CA LEU A 188 1.92 -5.08 -24.36
C LEU A 188 1.49 -6.36 -23.66
N ASP A 189 1.51 -7.48 -24.40
CA ASP A 189 1.23 -8.80 -23.85
C ASP A 189 2.18 -9.18 -22.71
N ASN A 190 1.72 -10.09 -21.86
CA ASN A 190 2.54 -10.58 -20.75
C ASN A 190 3.80 -11.28 -21.27
N ASP A 191 4.95 -10.85 -20.76
CA ASP A 191 6.23 -11.52 -21.00
C ASP A 191 6.53 -12.46 -19.81
N PRO A 192 6.47 -13.78 -20.00
CA PRO A 192 6.72 -14.75 -18.93
C PRO A 192 8.14 -14.69 -18.37
N GLU A 193 9.14 -14.35 -19.19
CA GLU A 193 10.52 -14.20 -18.72
C GLU A 193 10.67 -12.96 -17.87
N LEU A 194 10.19 -11.81 -18.34
CA LEU A 194 10.23 -10.57 -17.57
C LEU A 194 9.55 -10.74 -16.22
N TYR A 195 8.36 -11.35 -16.19
CA TYR A 195 7.63 -11.58 -14.93
C TYR A 195 8.42 -12.51 -14.00
N LEU A 196 9.01 -13.57 -14.52
CA LEU A 196 9.88 -14.46 -13.74
C LEU A 196 11.08 -13.70 -13.15
N ARG A 197 11.74 -12.85 -13.93
CA ARG A 197 12.88 -12.05 -13.45
C ARG A 197 12.46 -11.05 -12.37
N TRP A 198 11.32 -10.41 -12.51
CA TRP A 198 10.74 -9.58 -11.46
C TRP A 198 10.51 -10.37 -10.16
N CYS A 199 9.93 -11.57 -10.25
CA CYS A 199 9.72 -12.41 -9.08
C CYS A 199 11.06 -12.87 -8.45
N GLN A 200 12.04 -13.24 -9.25
CA GLN A 200 13.38 -13.63 -8.79
C GLN A 200 14.08 -12.46 -8.05
N TYR A 201 13.99 -11.25 -8.57
CA TYR A 201 14.45 -10.06 -7.88
C TYR A 201 13.66 -9.83 -6.57
N GLY A 202 12.33 -9.89 -6.65
CA GLY A 202 11.43 -9.62 -5.53
C GLY A 202 11.64 -10.54 -4.32
N VAL A 203 12.15 -11.75 -4.52
CA VAL A 203 12.48 -12.69 -3.43
C VAL A 203 13.41 -12.05 -2.39
N PHE A 204 14.32 -11.20 -2.84
CA PHE A 204 15.33 -10.56 -2.00
C PHE A 204 14.90 -9.17 -1.48
N THR A 205 13.74 -8.68 -1.89
CA THR A 205 13.21 -7.40 -1.36
C THR A 205 12.49 -7.61 -0.03
N PRO A 206 12.38 -6.59 0.82
CA PRO A 206 11.66 -6.70 2.09
C PRO A 206 10.21 -7.14 1.93
N ILE A 207 9.52 -6.65 0.91
CA ILE A 207 8.13 -6.96 0.59
C ILE A 207 8.05 -7.69 -0.74
N PHE A 208 7.54 -8.91 -0.73
CA PHE A 208 7.27 -9.71 -1.92
C PHE A 208 5.79 -9.62 -2.26
N ARG A 209 5.43 -8.76 -3.22
CA ARG A 209 4.04 -8.49 -3.61
C ARG A 209 3.95 -8.37 -5.13
N THR A 210 3.04 -9.13 -5.75
CA THR A 210 2.70 -8.95 -7.16
C THR A 210 1.53 -7.99 -7.30
N HIS A 211 1.59 -7.06 -8.23
CA HIS A 211 0.53 -6.12 -8.49
C HIS A 211 0.64 -5.54 -9.90
N ALA A 212 -0.47 -5.05 -10.43
CA ALA A 212 -0.53 -4.34 -11.70
C ALA A 212 -1.82 -3.50 -11.78
N THR A 213 -1.91 -2.60 -12.76
CA THR A 213 -3.15 -1.95 -13.13
C THR A 213 -4.20 -2.98 -13.57
N ASN A 214 -5.45 -2.57 -13.65
CA ASN A 214 -6.59 -3.42 -14.06
C ASN A 214 -6.67 -3.63 -15.59
N TRP A 215 -5.61 -3.39 -16.34
CA TRP A 215 -5.57 -3.63 -17.77
C TRP A 215 -5.86 -5.11 -18.10
N GLU A 216 -6.75 -5.35 -19.04
CA GLU A 216 -7.30 -6.69 -19.34
C GLU A 216 -6.22 -7.73 -19.72
N GLY A 217 -5.14 -7.30 -20.39
CA GLY A 217 -4.05 -8.16 -20.81
C GLY A 217 -3.04 -8.55 -19.72
N ILE A 218 -3.16 -7.99 -18.51
CA ILE A 218 -2.17 -8.22 -17.46
C ILE A 218 -2.51 -9.42 -16.57
N GLU A 219 -1.55 -10.33 -16.42
CA GLU A 219 -1.65 -11.45 -15.50
C GLU A 219 -0.57 -11.37 -14.42
N ARG A 220 -0.94 -11.65 -13.16
CA ARG A 220 -0.02 -11.69 -12.01
C ARG A 220 -0.19 -12.96 -11.18
N ARG A 221 -1.12 -13.83 -11.54
CA ARG A 221 -1.31 -15.15 -10.92
C ARG A 221 -0.28 -16.12 -11.48
N ILE A 222 0.70 -16.49 -10.66
CA ILE A 222 1.84 -17.32 -11.08
C ILE A 222 1.42 -18.63 -11.74
N TRP A 223 0.27 -19.21 -11.37
CA TRP A 223 -0.27 -20.46 -11.92
C TRP A 223 -0.88 -20.31 -13.31
N LYS A 224 -0.97 -19.12 -13.85
CA LYS A 224 -1.44 -18.84 -15.21
C LYS A 224 -0.31 -18.76 -16.24
N TYR A 225 0.93 -18.80 -15.79
CA TYR A 225 2.10 -18.73 -16.67
C TYR A 225 2.63 -20.10 -17.07
N GLY A 226 3.09 -20.25 -18.33
CA GLY A 226 3.69 -21.49 -18.84
C GLY A 226 4.97 -21.90 -18.10
N ASN A 227 5.70 -20.95 -17.53
CA ASN A 227 6.90 -21.17 -16.71
C ASN A 227 6.58 -21.30 -15.20
N PHE A 228 5.37 -21.75 -14.85
CA PHE A 228 4.88 -21.88 -13.47
C PHE A 228 5.87 -22.62 -12.55
N SER A 229 6.52 -23.69 -13.01
CA SER A 229 7.46 -24.42 -12.15
C SER A 229 8.63 -23.58 -11.67
N SER A 230 9.12 -22.65 -12.50
CA SER A 230 10.18 -21.71 -12.14
C SER A 230 9.67 -20.61 -11.18
N LEU A 231 8.46 -20.10 -11.43
CA LEU A 231 7.80 -19.16 -10.53
C LEU A 231 7.54 -19.79 -9.15
N LEU A 232 7.09 -21.03 -9.11
CA LEU A 232 6.86 -21.76 -7.85
C LEU A 232 8.17 -21.99 -7.07
N LYS A 233 9.26 -22.34 -7.75
CA LYS A 233 10.59 -22.43 -7.10
C LYS A 233 11.01 -21.10 -6.50
N THR A 234 10.75 -20.00 -7.19
CA THR A 234 11.05 -18.65 -6.75
C THR A 234 10.24 -18.29 -5.48
N VAL A 235 8.96 -18.59 -5.46
CA VAL A 235 8.11 -18.37 -4.27
C VAL A 235 8.58 -19.24 -3.10
N ASN A 236 8.90 -20.52 -3.35
CA ASN A 236 9.41 -21.40 -2.30
C ASN A 236 10.73 -20.89 -1.72
N LEU A 237 11.62 -20.34 -2.56
CA LEU A 237 12.86 -19.71 -2.09
C LEU A 237 12.55 -18.53 -1.15
N ARG A 238 11.51 -17.71 -1.44
CA ARG A 238 11.09 -16.63 -0.54
C ARG A 238 10.76 -17.17 0.84
N TYR A 239 10.00 -18.25 0.94
CA TYR A 239 9.65 -18.87 2.23
C TYR A 239 10.89 -19.44 2.95
N GLN A 240 11.82 -20.04 2.24
CA GLN A 240 13.08 -20.51 2.83
C GLN A 240 13.95 -19.38 3.38
N LEU A 241 13.89 -18.20 2.76
CA LEU A 241 14.63 -17.01 3.19
C LEU A 241 13.95 -16.24 4.33
N MET A 242 12.74 -16.60 4.76
CA MET A 242 12.03 -15.87 5.81
C MET A 242 12.83 -15.69 7.11
N PRO A 243 13.54 -16.71 7.64
CA PRO A 243 14.36 -16.51 8.83
C PRO A 243 15.51 -15.52 8.60
N TYR A 244 16.15 -15.56 7.44
CA TYR A 244 17.20 -14.61 7.07
C TYR A 244 16.68 -13.19 6.98
N ILE A 245 15.56 -12.99 6.28
CA ILE A 245 14.92 -11.68 6.12
C ILE A 245 14.45 -11.14 7.48
N TYR A 246 13.92 -12.01 8.35
CA TYR A 246 13.52 -11.64 9.71
C TYR A 246 14.72 -11.14 10.54
N ASN A 247 15.86 -11.83 10.45
CA ASN A 247 17.08 -11.40 11.13
C ASN A 247 17.59 -10.06 10.59
N ALA A 248 17.58 -9.87 9.28
CA ALA A 248 17.94 -8.60 8.66
C ALA A 248 16.98 -7.45 9.08
N ALA A 249 15.68 -7.75 9.19
CA ALA A 249 14.69 -6.80 9.70
C ALA A 249 14.90 -6.48 11.18
N ARG A 250 15.30 -7.46 11.99
CA ARG A 250 15.66 -7.25 13.39
C ARG A 250 16.91 -6.36 13.49
N GLN A 251 17.94 -6.63 12.69
CA GLN A 251 19.13 -5.78 12.62
C GLN A 251 18.77 -4.34 12.23
N ALA A 252 17.90 -4.19 11.22
CA ALA A 252 17.43 -2.87 10.80
C ALA A 252 16.71 -2.10 11.92
N TYR A 253 15.92 -2.80 12.73
CA TYR A 253 15.29 -2.21 13.91
C TYR A 253 16.31 -1.77 14.98
N ASP A 254 17.32 -2.58 15.25
CA ASP A 254 18.28 -2.32 16.31
C ASP A 254 19.32 -1.26 15.93
N THR A 255 19.71 -1.17 14.66
CA THR A 255 20.87 -0.37 14.20
C THR A 255 20.53 0.72 13.19
N GLY A 256 19.33 0.71 12.61
CA GLY A 256 18.95 1.58 11.48
C GLY A 256 19.51 1.14 10.12
N ILE A 257 20.32 0.07 10.06
CA ILE A 257 20.89 -0.45 8.81
C ILE A 257 19.81 -1.22 8.06
N SER A 258 19.45 -0.76 6.87
CA SER A 258 18.36 -1.30 6.08
C SER A 258 18.56 -2.77 5.68
N ILE A 259 17.43 -3.47 5.43
CA ILE A 259 17.41 -4.86 4.97
C ILE A 259 18.14 -4.99 3.63
N CYS A 260 17.77 -4.15 2.65
CA CYS A 260 18.50 -4.01 1.38
C CYS A 260 19.42 -2.79 1.48
N ARG A 261 20.69 -2.96 1.14
CA ARG A 261 21.70 -1.91 1.31
C ARG A 261 22.83 -2.06 0.30
N PRO A 262 23.53 -0.96 -0.05
CA PRO A 262 24.77 -1.05 -0.82
C PRO A 262 25.89 -1.77 -0.06
N LEU A 263 26.88 -2.25 -0.79
CA LEU A 263 28.02 -2.99 -0.24
C LEU A 263 28.99 -2.15 0.62
N TYR A 264 28.83 -0.84 0.65
CA TYR A 264 29.67 0.05 1.46
C TYR A 264 29.17 0.21 2.92
N TYR A 265 28.06 -0.45 3.28
CA TYR A 265 27.61 -0.58 4.67
C TYR A 265 28.33 -1.72 5.38
#